data_d864c6ea7caf6b26378fad04d634582e
#
_entry.id   d864c6ea7caf6b26378fad04d634582e
#
_cell.length_a   1.000
_cell.length_b   1.000
_cell.length_c   1.000
_cell.angle_alpha   90.00
_cell.angle_beta   90.00
_cell.angle_gamma   90.00
#
_symmetry.space_group_name_H-M   'P 1'
#
loop_
_entity.id
_entity.type
_entity.pdbx_description
1 polymer ?
#
loop_
_entity_poly.entity_id
_entity_poly.type
_entity_poly.pdbx_seq_one_letter_code
_entity_poly.pdbx_strand_id
1 'polypeptide(L)'
;ILAGLAVFSDGKLDYVICAGLAVLFSELQSKIFVSGSVMSPSFYWGFLADNKSISGVLWYLVEISGFFFVGMIVAAVFLKRGQRAVLMGCLLPMAFAFLVSLTPDINVNHKYVMISYAFVTVFWGWIVRCVFLAGKNSWKKWAGRAAAAVLCICLSATGIYDYVIILRDNDSAHRMTVNMESSLTDWLSANLKKNDLLLTPEYTMNEVTMSGAMLYCGWPYYAWSAGYDTSYRAGQAVLIYTTDDPELLKATVKQEKITYILFEEDMEFEQQECREDIIRETYPLVYTSEDGRIRIYET
;
A
#
# COMPACT_ATOMS: atom_id res chain seq x y z
N ILE A 1 10.33 -16.35 -4.56
CA ILE A 1 10.94 -16.75 -5.84
C ILE A 1 12.11 -17.71 -5.58
N LEU A 2 13.13 -17.34 -4.80
CA LEU A 2 14.29 -18.22 -4.51
C LEU A 2 13.88 -19.58 -3.94
N ALA A 3 12.91 -19.62 -3.01
CA ALA A 3 12.38 -20.87 -2.46
C ALA A 3 11.75 -21.76 -3.56
N GLY A 4 11.01 -21.15 -4.49
CA GLY A 4 10.43 -21.89 -5.62
C GLY A 4 11.52 -22.43 -6.56
N LEU A 5 12.54 -21.64 -6.86
CA LEU A 5 13.67 -22.10 -7.63
C LEU A 5 14.42 -23.24 -6.93
N ALA A 6 14.59 -23.18 -5.62
CA ALA A 6 15.18 -24.25 -4.82
C ALA A 6 14.40 -25.58 -4.93
N VAL A 7 13.06 -25.52 -4.97
CA VAL A 7 12.21 -26.72 -5.09
C VAL A 7 12.21 -27.29 -6.49
N PHE A 8 12.11 -26.45 -7.53
CA PHE A 8 11.82 -26.86 -8.89
C PHE A 8 13.03 -26.89 -9.84
N SER A 9 14.22 -26.41 -9.41
CA SER A 9 15.46 -26.43 -10.19
C SER A 9 16.43 -27.55 -9.75
N ASP A 10 17.49 -27.72 -10.52
CA ASP A 10 18.55 -28.69 -10.19
C ASP A 10 19.60 -28.11 -9.21
N GLY A 11 19.82 -26.80 -9.17
CA GLY A 11 20.73 -26.09 -8.27
C GLY A 11 20.12 -25.75 -6.91
N LYS A 12 19.55 -26.74 -6.22
CA LYS A 12 18.77 -26.54 -5.00
C LYS A 12 19.52 -25.85 -3.86
N LEU A 13 20.75 -26.28 -3.63
CA LEU A 13 21.55 -25.80 -2.49
C LEU A 13 21.89 -24.32 -2.62
N ASP A 14 22.27 -23.85 -3.81
CA ASP A 14 22.62 -22.46 -4.06
C ASP A 14 21.44 -21.52 -3.79
N TYR A 15 20.25 -21.92 -4.25
CA TYR A 15 19.02 -21.13 -3.99
C TYR A 15 18.59 -21.15 -2.53
N VAL A 16 18.79 -22.27 -1.81
CA VAL A 16 18.52 -22.34 -0.36
C VAL A 16 19.48 -21.46 0.42
N ILE A 17 20.78 -21.48 0.08
CA ILE A 17 21.79 -20.61 0.72
C ILE A 17 21.44 -19.14 0.44
N CYS A 18 21.18 -18.77 -0.81
CA CYS A 18 20.79 -17.39 -1.17
C CYS A 18 19.53 -16.95 -0.43
N ALA A 19 18.50 -17.81 -0.35
CA ALA A 19 17.29 -17.50 0.38
C ALA A 19 17.55 -17.33 1.87
N GLY A 20 18.33 -18.20 2.49
CA GLY A 20 18.72 -18.13 3.90
C GLY A 20 19.49 -16.85 4.23
N LEU A 21 20.47 -16.48 3.40
CA LEU A 21 21.21 -15.23 3.55
C LEU A 21 20.31 -14.01 3.38
N ALA A 22 19.40 -14.01 2.40
CA ALA A 22 18.45 -12.91 2.19
C ALA A 22 17.54 -12.71 3.41
N VAL A 23 17.02 -13.79 4.00
CA VAL A 23 16.21 -13.71 5.23
C VAL A 23 17.05 -13.21 6.39
N LEU A 24 18.26 -13.75 6.59
CA LEU A 24 19.16 -13.33 7.68
C LEU A 24 19.48 -11.83 7.61
N PHE A 25 19.86 -11.34 6.43
CA PHE A 25 20.16 -9.91 6.26
C PHE A 25 18.92 -9.03 6.41
N SER A 26 17.75 -9.48 5.92
CA SER A 26 16.47 -8.78 6.11
C SER A 26 16.11 -8.66 7.59
N GLU A 27 16.25 -9.74 8.36
CA GLU A 27 16.01 -9.76 9.82
C GLU A 27 16.96 -8.83 10.57
N LEU A 28 18.25 -8.86 10.25
CA LEU A 28 19.24 -7.97 10.86
C LEU A 28 18.90 -6.50 10.57
N GLN A 29 18.56 -6.18 9.34
CA GLN A 29 18.17 -4.83 8.93
C GLN A 29 16.85 -4.39 9.61
N SER A 30 15.86 -5.26 9.67
CA SER A 30 14.58 -4.98 10.31
C SER A 30 14.76 -4.61 11.79
N LYS A 31 15.59 -5.34 12.54
CA LYS A 31 15.87 -5.03 13.95
C LYS A 31 16.55 -3.67 14.19
N ILE A 32 17.22 -3.13 13.18
CA ILE A 32 17.86 -1.80 13.26
C ILE A 32 16.83 -0.69 13.02
N PHE A 33 15.93 -0.87 12.06
CA PHE A 33 15.06 0.18 11.56
C PHE A 33 13.61 0.10 12.05
N VAL A 34 13.14 -1.06 12.53
CA VAL A 34 11.75 -1.27 12.92
C VAL A 34 11.69 -1.61 14.41
N SER A 35 11.05 -0.72 15.18
CA SER A 35 10.75 -0.95 16.58
C SER A 35 9.25 -0.81 16.82
N GLY A 36 8.66 -1.68 17.63
CA GLY A 36 7.26 -1.59 18.07
C GLY A 36 6.21 -2.11 17.06
N SER A 37 6.61 -2.57 15.87
CA SER A 37 5.68 -3.25 14.96
C SER A 37 5.34 -4.64 15.46
N VAL A 38 4.06 -4.96 15.55
CA VAL A 38 3.56 -6.30 15.88
C VAL A 38 3.13 -6.99 14.59
N MET A 39 4.10 -7.39 13.76
CA MET A 39 3.80 -8.27 12.63
C MET A 39 3.57 -9.69 13.15
N SER A 40 2.34 -10.17 13.01
CA SER A 40 1.96 -11.54 13.34
C SER A 40 1.52 -12.29 12.07
N PRO A 41 2.44 -13.00 11.38
CA PRO A 41 2.07 -13.79 10.22
C PRO A 41 1.00 -14.81 10.60
N SER A 42 -0.10 -14.82 9.86
CA SER A 42 -1.20 -15.75 10.07
C SER A 42 -1.56 -16.45 8.76
N PHE A 43 -2.06 -17.69 8.87
CA PHE A 43 -2.63 -18.37 7.71
C PHE A 43 -3.95 -17.71 7.34
N TYR A 44 -4.07 -17.35 6.08
CA TYR A 44 -5.27 -16.72 5.55
C TYR A 44 -5.57 -17.30 4.15
N TRP A 45 -6.67 -18.00 4.01
CA TRP A 45 -7.03 -18.63 2.75
C TRP A 45 -7.88 -17.74 1.86
N GLY A 46 -7.48 -17.64 0.59
CA GLY A 46 -8.33 -17.15 -0.49
C GLY A 46 -8.29 -15.63 -0.71
N PHE A 47 -7.34 -14.90 -0.11
CA PHE A 47 -7.17 -13.46 -0.28
C PHE A 47 -8.51 -12.71 -0.10
N LEU A 48 -8.97 -11.93 -1.09
CA LEU A 48 -10.23 -11.17 -1.05
C LEU A 48 -11.41 -11.89 -1.71
N ALA A 49 -11.28 -13.19 -2.05
CA ALA A 49 -12.39 -13.94 -2.62
C ALA A 49 -13.59 -14.00 -1.65
N ASP A 50 -14.78 -13.65 -2.09
CA ASP A 50 -16.00 -13.73 -1.28
C ASP A 50 -16.32 -15.18 -0.89
N ASN A 51 -16.22 -16.09 -1.87
CA ASN A 51 -16.41 -17.52 -1.64
C ASN A 51 -15.06 -18.20 -1.38
N LYS A 52 -14.83 -18.62 -0.13
CA LYS A 52 -13.60 -19.28 0.31
C LYS A 52 -13.50 -20.77 -0.05
N SER A 53 -14.43 -21.33 -0.84
CA SER A 53 -14.25 -22.67 -1.42
C SER A 53 -13.11 -22.65 -2.46
N ILE A 54 -12.53 -23.83 -2.73
CA ILE A 54 -11.48 -23.94 -3.75
C ILE A 54 -11.96 -23.42 -5.11
N SER A 55 -13.19 -23.74 -5.52
CA SER A 55 -13.77 -23.24 -6.77
C SER A 55 -14.02 -21.74 -6.74
N GLY A 56 -14.43 -21.17 -5.62
CA GLY A 56 -14.62 -19.73 -5.46
C GLY A 56 -13.31 -18.97 -5.55
N VAL A 57 -12.26 -19.46 -4.90
CA VAL A 57 -10.92 -18.86 -4.98
C VAL A 57 -10.33 -18.95 -6.39
N LEU A 58 -10.52 -20.06 -7.09
CA LEU A 58 -10.11 -20.20 -8.50
C LEU A 58 -10.90 -19.25 -9.42
N TRP A 59 -12.21 -19.09 -9.15
CA TRP A 59 -13.02 -18.12 -9.89
C TRP A 59 -12.56 -16.69 -9.64
N TYR A 60 -12.30 -16.35 -8.37
CA TYR A 60 -11.74 -15.04 -8.03
C TYR A 60 -10.40 -14.76 -8.71
N LEU A 61 -9.54 -15.77 -8.88
CA LEU A 61 -8.31 -15.64 -9.65
C LEU A 61 -8.60 -15.28 -11.11
N VAL A 62 -9.69 -15.80 -11.69
CA VAL A 62 -10.15 -15.39 -13.04
C VAL A 62 -10.65 -13.94 -13.02
N GLU A 63 -11.41 -13.55 -12.02
CA GLU A 63 -11.97 -12.19 -11.92
C GLU A 63 -10.86 -11.12 -11.85
N ILE A 64 -9.84 -11.32 -11.02
CA ILE A 64 -8.75 -10.34 -10.85
C ILE A 64 -7.73 -10.35 -12.00
N SER A 65 -7.66 -11.41 -12.80
CA SER A 65 -6.61 -11.58 -13.80
C SER A 65 -7.08 -11.90 -15.20
N GLY A 66 -8.40 -12.16 -15.36
CA GLY A 66 -8.93 -12.63 -16.63
C GLY A 66 -8.19 -13.89 -17.10
N PHE A 67 -7.70 -13.83 -18.31
CA PHE A 67 -6.94 -14.92 -18.93
C PHE A 67 -5.49 -15.03 -18.42
N PHE A 68 -4.95 -14.01 -17.78
CA PHE A 68 -3.51 -13.85 -17.56
C PHE A 68 -2.89 -15.00 -16.74
N PHE A 69 -3.32 -15.25 -15.51
CA PHE A 69 -2.75 -16.32 -14.68
C PHE A 69 -3.25 -17.70 -15.09
N VAL A 70 -4.52 -17.82 -15.39
CA VAL A 70 -5.12 -19.13 -15.79
C VAL A 70 -4.51 -19.60 -17.12
N GLY A 71 -4.40 -18.71 -18.10
CA GLY A 71 -3.74 -19.01 -19.38
C GLY A 71 -2.27 -19.39 -19.19
N MET A 72 -1.57 -18.77 -18.24
CA MET A 72 -0.17 -19.10 -17.95
C MET A 72 -0.04 -20.47 -17.29
N ILE A 73 -0.96 -20.88 -16.40
CA ILE A 73 -0.99 -22.23 -15.82
C ILE A 73 -1.16 -23.29 -16.92
N VAL A 74 -2.07 -23.03 -17.88
CA VAL A 74 -2.27 -23.92 -19.03
C VAL A 74 -1.00 -23.92 -19.91
N ALA A 75 -0.43 -22.77 -20.19
CA ALA A 75 0.78 -22.65 -21.01
C ALA A 75 2.00 -23.35 -20.37
N ALA A 76 2.03 -23.46 -19.04
CA ALA A 76 3.12 -24.14 -18.31
C ALA A 76 3.31 -25.61 -18.75
N VAL A 77 2.25 -26.27 -19.24
CA VAL A 77 2.32 -27.64 -19.77
C VAL A 77 3.29 -27.73 -20.96
N PHE A 78 3.37 -26.67 -21.77
CA PHE A 78 4.22 -26.60 -22.98
C PHE A 78 5.63 -26.08 -22.70
N LEU A 79 5.93 -25.64 -21.49
CA LEU A 79 7.25 -25.15 -21.10
C LEU A 79 8.22 -26.31 -20.82
N LYS A 80 9.51 -26.08 -21.06
CA LYS A 80 10.58 -26.98 -20.65
C LYS A 80 10.72 -26.99 -19.11
N ARG A 81 11.31 -28.05 -18.55
CA ARG A 81 11.47 -28.24 -17.11
C ARG A 81 12.06 -26.99 -16.40
N GLY A 82 13.17 -26.45 -16.91
CA GLY A 82 13.80 -25.27 -16.33
C GLY A 82 12.92 -24.02 -16.40
N GLN A 83 12.19 -23.81 -17.51
CA GLN A 83 11.26 -22.69 -17.65
C GLN A 83 10.06 -22.82 -16.68
N ARG A 84 9.54 -24.05 -16.48
CA ARG A 84 8.51 -24.31 -15.47
C ARG A 84 8.99 -24.01 -14.06
N ALA A 85 10.23 -24.37 -13.72
CA ALA A 85 10.81 -24.07 -12.42
C ALA A 85 10.85 -22.54 -12.15
N VAL A 86 11.30 -21.76 -13.14
CA VAL A 86 11.32 -20.30 -13.03
C VAL A 86 9.89 -19.74 -12.92
N LEU A 87 8.95 -20.21 -13.78
CA LEU A 87 7.56 -19.77 -13.73
C LEU A 87 6.92 -20.05 -12.37
N MET A 88 7.12 -21.26 -11.83
CA MET A 88 6.60 -21.60 -10.48
C MET A 88 7.19 -20.67 -9.42
N GLY A 89 8.49 -20.36 -9.51
CA GLY A 89 9.12 -19.36 -8.64
C GLY A 89 8.47 -17.97 -8.76
N CYS A 90 8.10 -17.55 -9.95
CA CYS A 90 7.44 -16.26 -10.23
C CYS A 90 5.98 -16.22 -9.74
N LEU A 91 5.30 -17.37 -9.65
CA LEU A 91 3.93 -17.49 -9.14
C LEU A 91 3.86 -17.60 -7.60
N LEU A 92 4.97 -17.90 -6.92
CA LEU A 92 4.98 -18.03 -5.46
C LEU A 92 4.55 -16.77 -4.70
N PRO A 93 4.90 -15.54 -5.10
CA PRO A 93 4.38 -14.36 -4.41
C PRO A 93 2.85 -14.29 -4.46
N MET A 94 2.22 -14.67 -5.58
CA MET A 94 0.76 -14.76 -5.67
C MET A 94 0.20 -15.85 -4.74
N ALA A 95 0.80 -17.04 -4.74
CA ALA A 95 0.40 -18.10 -3.81
C ALA A 95 0.53 -17.64 -2.35
N PHE A 96 1.59 -16.91 -2.03
CA PHE A 96 1.79 -16.30 -0.71
C PHE A 96 0.64 -15.32 -0.38
N ALA A 97 0.25 -14.44 -1.32
CA ALA A 97 -0.85 -13.50 -1.13
C ALA A 97 -2.17 -14.19 -0.77
N PHE A 98 -2.39 -15.40 -1.29
CA PHE A 98 -3.61 -16.18 -1.06
C PHE A 98 -3.56 -17.07 0.18
N LEU A 99 -2.41 -17.23 0.82
CA LEU A 99 -2.19 -18.17 1.91
C LEU A 99 -1.75 -17.53 3.22
N VAL A 100 -1.18 -16.34 3.19
CA VAL A 100 -0.56 -15.72 4.36
C VAL A 100 -0.96 -14.25 4.46
N SER A 101 -1.37 -13.82 5.64
CA SER A 101 -1.47 -12.40 6.00
C SER A 101 -0.32 -12.03 6.92
N LEU A 102 0.41 -10.96 6.59
CA LEU A 102 1.49 -10.42 7.42
C LEU A 102 1.01 -9.26 8.29
N THR A 103 -0.09 -8.63 7.91
CA THR A 103 -0.62 -7.42 8.54
C THR A 103 -2.10 -7.56 8.80
N PRO A 104 -2.70 -6.73 9.67
CA PRO A 104 -4.14 -6.74 9.91
C PRO A 104 -4.97 -6.51 8.64
N ASP A 105 -4.44 -5.74 7.69
CA ASP A 105 -5.09 -5.46 6.42
C ASP A 105 -4.63 -6.43 5.32
N ILE A 106 -5.50 -7.38 4.98
CA ILE A 106 -5.24 -8.36 3.91
C ILE A 106 -5.10 -7.70 2.52
N ASN A 107 -5.69 -6.51 2.31
CA ASN A 107 -5.56 -5.79 1.04
C ASN A 107 -4.10 -5.49 0.68
N VAL A 108 -3.23 -5.32 1.67
CA VAL A 108 -1.79 -5.09 1.47
C VAL A 108 -1.14 -6.21 0.64
N ASN A 109 -1.69 -7.41 0.67
CA ASN A 109 -1.20 -8.55 -0.09
C ASN A 109 -1.32 -8.39 -1.61
N HIS A 110 -2.11 -7.42 -2.12
CA HIS A 110 -2.18 -7.14 -3.56
C HIS A 110 -0.80 -6.90 -4.18
N LYS A 111 0.16 -6.37 -3.41
CA LYS A 111 1.54 -6.14 -3.85
C LYS A 111 2.25 -7.41 -4.30
N TYR A 112 1.99 -8.54 -3.64
CA TYR A 112 2.55 -9.84 -4.02
C TYR A 112 1.92 -10.38 -5.31
N VAL A 113 0.62 -10.12 -5.51
CA VAL A 113 -0.07 -10.42 -6.78
C VAL A 113 0.56 -9.60 -7.91
N MET A 114 0.77 -8.30 -7.71
CA MET A 114 1.42 -7.41 -8.69
C MET A 114 2.85 -7.84 -9.04
N ILE A 115 3.63 -8.30 -8.06
CA ILE A 115 4.97 -8.85 -8.30
C ILE A 115 4.88 -10.06 -9.23
N SER A 116 3.93 -10.98 -9.00
CA SER A 116 3.72 -12.13 -9.89
C SER A 116 3.27 -11.69 -11.28
N TYR A 117 2.43 -10.66 -11.40
CA TYR A 117 2.06 -10.07 -12.69
C TYR A 117 3.29 -9.61 -13.47
N ALA A 118 4.16 -8.81 -12.84
CA ALA A 118 5.35 -8.28 -13.49
C ALA A 118 6.27 -9.39 -14.02
N PHE A 119 6.50 -10.44 -13.24
CA PHE A 119 7.37 -11.54 -13.66
C PHE A 119 6.72 -12.43 -14.72
N VAL A 120 5.43 -12.75 -14.58
CA VAL A 120 4.70 -13.60 -15.53
C VAL A 120 4.55 -12.92 -16.89
N THR A 121 4.52 -11.59 -16.93
CA THR A 121 4.51 -10.82 -18.20
C THR A 121 5.69 -11.18 -19.12
N VAL A 122 6.86 -11.48 -18.57
CA VAL A 122 8.03 -11.91 -19.33
C VAL A 122 7.76 -13.23 -20.09
N PHE A 123 7.07 -14.17 -19.44
CA PHE A 123 6.68 -15.44 -20.07
C PHE A 123 5.65 -15.23 -21.18
N TRP A 124 4.69 -14.34 -20.96
CA TRP A 124 3.71 -13.97 -21.98
C TRP A 124 4.39 -13.34 -23.20
N GLY A 125 5.33 -12.43 -22.99
CA GLY A 125 6.14 -11.85 -24.09
C GLY A 125 6.86 -12.92 -24.90
N TRP A 126 7.44 -13.93 -24.22
CA TRP A 126 8.07 -15.07 -24.89
C TRP A 126 7.05 -15.94 -25.67
N ILE A 127 5.87 -16.24 -25.08
CA ILE A 127 4.81 -17.02 -25.74
C ILE A 127 4.29 -16.27 -26.96
N VAL A 128 3.97 -14.98 -26.83
CA VAL A 128 3.52 -14.12 -27.94
C VAL A 128 4.54 -14.16 -29.09
N ARG A 129 5.85 -14.03 -28.78
CA ARG A 129 6.92 -14.15 -29.76
C ARG A 129 6.92 -15.52 -30.45
N CYS A 130 6.75 -16.61 -29.69
CA CYS A 130 6.70 -17.97 -30.26
C CYS A 130 5.51 -18.14 -31.22
N VAL A 131 4.32 -17.65 -30.81
CA VAL A 131 3.09 -17.66 -31.60
C VAL A 131 3.26 -16.82 -32.86
N PHE A 132 3.83 -15.61 -32.76
CA PHE A 132 4.10 -14.70 -33.88
C PHE A 132 5.03 -15.33 -34.94
N LEU A 133 6.03 -16.09 -34.50
CA LEU A 133 6.99 -16.76 -35.35
C LEU A 133 6.53 -18.17 -35.83
N ALA A 134 5.35 -18.61 -35.33
CA ALA A 134 4.84 -19.93 -35.71
C ALA A 134 4.45 -20.02 -37.19
N GLY A 135 4.67 -21.21 -37.75
CA GLY A 135 4.24 -21.53 -39.11
C GLY A 135 5.39 -21.52 -40.14
N LYS A 136 5.41 -22.60 -40.94
CA LYS A 136 6.40 -22.77 -42.03
C LYS A 136 5.91 -22.16 -43.32
N ASN A 137 4.61 -22.17 -43.62
CA ASN A 137 4.00 -21.70 -44.85
C ASN A 137 3.43 -20.29 -44.71
N SER A 138 3.23 -19.56 -45.79
CA SER A 138 2.72 -18.17 -45.78
C SER A 138 1.42 -18.02 -45.01
N TRP A 139 0.43 -18.86 -45.25
CA TRP A 139 -0.86 -18.92 -44.52
C TRP A 139 -0.65 -19.08 -43.00
N LYS A 140 0.15 -20.07 -42.58
CA LYS A 140 0.40 -20.36 -41.17
C LYS A 140 1.17 -19.22 -40.48
N LYS A 141 2.03 -18.52 -41.19
CA LYS A 141 2.70 -17.31 -40.67
C LYS A 141 1.70 -16.18 -40.40
N TRP A 142 0.76 -15.94 -41.34
CA TRP A 142 -0.28 -14.94 -41.12
C TRP A 142 -1.22 -15.32 -39.96
N ALA A 143 -1.64 -16.57 -39.87
CA ALA A 143 -2.44 -17.06 -38.77
C ALA A 143 -1.72 -16.90 -37.43
N GLY A 144 -0.42 -17.19 -37.34
CA GLY A 144 0.40 -16.97 -36.15
C GLY A 144 0.47 -15.50 -35.74
N ARG A 145 0.67 -14.60 -36.72
CA ARG A 145 0.69 -13.15 -36.47
C ARG A 145 -0.66 -12.63 -35.98
N ALA A 146 -1.76 -13.07 -36.59
CA ALA A 146 -3.12 -12.72 -36.16
C ALA A 146 -3.39 -13.23 -34.75
N ALA A 147 -3.04 -14.49 -34.45
CA ALA A 147 -3.18 -15.06 -33.11
C ALA A 147 -2.34 -14.31 -32.06
N ALA A 148 -1.12 -13.91 -32.39
CA ALA A 148 -0.28 -13.11 -31.49
C ALA A 148 -0.91 -11.72 -31.22
N ALA A 149 -1.47 -11.08 -32.25
CA ALA A 149 -2.17 -9.80 -32.08
C ALA A 149 -3.39 -9.92 -31.17
N VAL A 150 -4.23 -10.94 -31.38
CA VAL A 150 -5.38 -11.22 -30.52
C VAL A 150 -4.93 -11.49 -29.08
N LEU A 151 -3.88 -12.28 -28.90
CA LEU A 151 -3.32 -12.57 -27.59
C LEU A 151 -2.82 -11.29 -26.89
N CYS A 152 -2.13 -10.40 -27.60
CA CYS A 152 -1.72 -9.10 -27.05
C CYS A 152 -2.93 -8.28 -26.61
N ILE A 153 -3.98 -8.21 -27.41
CA ILE A 153 -5.23 -7.49 -27.05
C ILE A 153 -5.84 -8.09 -25.80
N CYS A 154 -5.99 -9.42 -25.73
CA CYS A 154 -6.55 -10.10 -24.56
C CYS A 154 -5.75 -9.87 -23.26
N LEU A 155 -4.41 -9.80 -23.39
CA LEU A 155 -3.52 -9.59 -22.23
C LEU A 155 -3.47 -8.13 -21.74
N SER A 156 -3.79 -7.17 -22.61
CA SER A 156 -3.68 -5.75 -22.28
C SER A 156 -5.03 -5.01 -22.17
N ALA A 157 -6.15 -5.64 -22.56
CA ALA A 157 -7.44 -4.99 -22.66
C ALA A 157 -7.92 -4.35 -21.33
N THR A 158 -7.79 -5.07 -20.21
CA THR A 158 -8.18 -4.55 -18.90
C THR A 158 -7.31 -3.38 -18.47
N GLY A 159 -5.99 -3.48 -18.61
CA GLY A 159 -5.08 -2.38 -18.27
C GLY A 159 -5.28 -1.14 -19.15
N ILE A 160 -5.61 -1.32 -20.44
CA ILE A 160 -5.97 -0.20 -21.32
C ILE A 160 -7.29 0.42 -20.87
N TYR A 161 -8.27 -0.39 -20.52
CA TYR A 161 -9.56 0.08 -20.01
C TYR A 161 -9.39 0.91 -18.73
N ASP A 162 -8.65 0.39 -17.74
CA ASP A 162 -8.37 1.09 -16.49
C ASP A 162 -7.64 2.41 -16.74
N TYR A 163 -6.66 2.40 -17.63
CA TYR A 163 -5.94 3.62 -18.00
C TYR A 163 -6.85 4.67 -18.65
N VAL A 164 -7.79 4.25 -19.52
CA VAL A 164 -8.80 5.15 -20.13
C VAL A 164 -9.74 5.73 -19.08
N ILE A 165 -10.16 4.92 -18.09
CA ILE A 165 -10.99 5.42 -16.96
C ILE A 165 -10.22 6.46 -16.17
N ILE A 166 -8.97 6.18 -15.78
CA ILE A 166 -8.12 7.12 -15.03
C ILE A 166 -7.99 8.45 -15.80
N LEU A 167 -7.77 8.39 -17.12
CA LEU A 167 -7.68 9.60 -17.92
C LEU A 167 -8.99 10.36 -18.02
N ARG A 168 -10.12 9.65 -18.15
CA ARG A 168 -11.45 10.25 -18.24
C ARG A 168 -11.84 10.92 -16.93
N ASP A 169 -11.58 10.24 -15.80
CA ASP A 169 -12.00 10.68 -14.49
C ASP A 169 -10.95 11.61 -13.83
N ASN A 170 -9.89 11.98 -14.56
CA ASN A 170 -8.82 12.87 -14.09
C ASN A 170 -9.28 14.36 -14.17
N ASP A 171 -10.34 14.70 -13.48
CA ASP A 171 -10.86 16.04 -13.34
C ASP A 171 -10.62 16.64 -11.94
N SER A 172 -11.07 17.87 -11.71
CA SER A 172 -10.87 18.56 -10.43
C SER A 172 -11.60 17.91 -9.25
N ALA A 173 -12.67 17.15 -9.50
CA ALA A 173 -13.44 16.47 -8.46
C ALA A 173 -12.72 15.21 -7.94
N HIS A 174 -11.83 14.62 -8.76
CA HIS A 174 -11.11 13.39 -8.44
C HIS A 174 -9.60 13.62 -8.18
N ARG A 175 -9.19 14.90 -8.14
CA ARG A 175 -7.80 15.27 -7.82
C ARG A 175 -7.69 15.84 -6.43
N MET A 176 -6.72 15.36 -5.68
CA MET A 176 -6.22 16.10 -4.53
C MET A 176 -5.07 16.98 -4.99
N THR A 177 -5.16 18.29 -4.71
CA THR A 177 -4.07 19.24 -4.95
C THR A 177 -3.52 19.68 -3.61
N VAL A 178 -2.21 19.47 -3.41
CA VAL A 178 -1.48 19.94 -2.23
C VAL A 178 -0.61 21.10 -2.65
N ASN A 179 -0.81 22.28 -2.02
CA ASN A 179 0.01 23.47 -2.29
C ASN A 179 1.27 23.40 -1.44
N MET A 180 2.39 23.06 -2.07
CA MET A 180 3.69 22.97 -1.39
C MET A 180 4.32 24.32 -1.08
N GLU A 181 3.81 25.39 -1.65
CA GLU A 181 4.28 26.78 -1.47
C GLU A 181 3.25 27.60 -0.69
N SER A 182 2.60 26.97 0.30
CA SER A 182 1.64 27.66 1.17
C SER A 182 2.33 28.32 2.35
N SER A 183 1.73 29.39 2.89
CA SER A 183 2.19 30.05 4.11
C SER A 183 2.25 29.09 5.30
N LEU A 184 1.39 28.06 5.31
CA LEU A 184 1.41 26.99 6.31
C LEU A 184 2.69 26.16 6.21
N THR A 185 3.08 25.73 5.00
CA THR A 185 4.30 24.95 4.77
C THR A 185 5.54 25.76 5.18
N ASP A 186 5.58 27.03 4.82
CA ASP A 186 6.67 27.94 5.18
C ASP A 186 6.76 28.10 6.71
N TRP A 187 5.62 28.34 7.37
CA TRP A 187 5.59 28.48 8.82
C TRP A 187 6.04 27.21 9.55
N LEU A 188 5.51 26.04 9.14
CA LEU A 188 5.90 24.74 9.72
C LEU A 188 7.40 24.49 9.54
N SER A 189 7.95 24.75 8.36
CA SER A 189 9.36 24.54 8.05
C SER A 189 10.28 25.47 8.85
N ALA A 190 9.83 26.68 9.16
CA ALA A 190 10.61 27.69 9.90
C ALA A 190 10.55 27.49 11.44
N ASN A 191 9.44 26.96 11.97
CA ASN A 191 9.17 26.95 13.40
C ASN A 191 9.30 25.56 14.03
N LEU A 192 9.01 24.47 13.29
CA LEU A 192 9.10 23.11 13.83
C LEU A 192 10.56 22.62 13.88
N LYS A 193 10.94 22.06 15.01
CA LYS A 193 12.23 21.39 15.21
C LYS A 193 12.09 19.88 15.01
N LYS A 194 13.20 19.20 14.83
CA LYS A 194 13.27 17.75 14.56
C LYS A 194 12.47 16.86 15.52
N ASN A 195 12.32 17.29 16.78
CA ASN A 195 11.65 16.48 17.81
C ASN A 195 10.27 17.05 18.19
N ASP A 196 9.81 18.10 17.54
CA ASP A 196 8.49 18.66 17.81
C ASP A 196 7.42 17.72 17.23
N LEU A 197 6.37 17.54 18.00
CA LEU A 197 5.28 16.63 17.68
C LEU A 197 4.00 17.45 17.47
N LEU A 198 3.49 17.41 16.26
CA LEU A 198 2.29 18.12 15.86
C LEU A 198 1.08 17.19 15.91
N LEU A 199 0.11 17.54 16.74
CA LEU A 199 -1.20 16.90 16.71
C LEU A 199 -2.03 17.50 15.57
N THR A 200 -2.60 16.65 14.74
CA THR A 200 -3.50 17.02 13.64
C THR A 200 -4.81 16.25 13.73
N PRO A 201 -5.88 16.71 13.04
CA PRO A 201 -7.07 15.91 12.82
C PRO A 201 -6.71 14.53 12.23
N GLU A 202 -7.56 13.54 12.48
CA GLU A 202 -7.44 12.24 11.81
C GLU A 202 -7.58 12.41 10.29
N TYR A 203 -6.92 11.51 9.56
CA TYR A 203 -6.95 11.48 8.09
C TYR A 203 -6.48 12.77 7.41
N THR A 204 -5.66 13.57 8.10
CA THR A 204 -5.05 14.77 7.52
C THR A 204 -4.23 14.42 6.28
N MET A 205 -4.64 14.96 5.13
CA MET A 205 -3.92 14.86 3.85
C MET A 205 -3.89 16.23 3.16
N ASN A 206 -3.12 17.12 3.72
CA ASN A 206 -2.92 18.47 3.20
C ASN A 206 -1.42 18.83 3.22
N GLU A 207 -1.10 20.11 3.13
CA GLU A 207 0.26 20.64 3.15
C GLU A 207 1.06 20.22 4.38
N VAL A 208 0.40 19.96 5.51
CA VAL A 208 1.03 19.55 6.77
C VAL A 208 1.83 18.25 6.59
N THR A 209 1.26 17.27 5.90
CA THR A 209 1.92 15.96 5.68
C THR A 209 3.17 16.08 4.81
N MET A 210 3.23 17.10 3.97
CA MET A 210 4.33 17.35 3.03
C MET A 210 5.40 18.30 3.59
N SER A 211 5.12 18.97 4.71
CA SER A 211 6.07 19.90 5.35
C SER A 211 7.24 19.21 6.05
N GLY A 212 7.19 17.88 6.22
CA GLY A 212 8.16 17.12 7.01
C GLY A 212 7.91 17.16 8.52
N ALA A 213 6.79 17.72 8.98
CA ALA A 213 6.39 17.73 10.37
C ALA A 213 6.19 16.30 10.90
N MET A 214 6.63 16.04 12.14
CA MET A 214 6.36 14.78 12.80
C MET A 214 4.94 14.81 13.39
N LEU A 215 4.04 14.00 12.83
CA LEU A 215 2.65 13.95 13.27
C LEU A 215 2.45 12.98 14.43
N TYR A 216 1.59 13.35 15.39
CA TYR A 216 1.27 12.52 16.54
C TYR A 216 0.49 11.26 16.14
N CYS A 217 -0.55 11.41 15.36
CA CYS A 217 -1.38 10.31 14.84
C CYS A 217 -1.47 10.36 13.30
N GLY A 218 -1.77 11.54 12.73
CA GLY A 218 -1.87 11.76 11.29
C GLY A 218 -2.92 10.86 10.63
N TRP A 219 -2.49 10.05 9.67
CA TRP A 219 -3.34 9.05 9.03
C TRP A 219 -3.12 7.67 9.67
N PRO A 220 -3.91 7.27 10.68
CA PRO A 220 -3.65 6.06 11.47
C PRO A 220 -3.66 4.77 10.65
N TYR A 221 -4.39 4.73 9.52
CA TYR A 221 -4.45 3.59 8.63
C TYR A 221 -3.05 3.11 8.17
N TYR A 222 -2.12 4.02 7.87
CA TYR A 222 -0.79 3.62 7.41
C TYR A 222 0.01 2.88 8.49
N ALA A 223 -0.06 3.35 9.73
CA ALA A 223 0.60 2.67 10.85
C ALA A 223 -0.12 1.36 11.20
N TRP A 224 -1.45 1.37 11.26
CA TRP A 224 -2.26 0.19 11.51
C TRP A 224 -2.05 -0.90 10.45
N SER A 225 -2.08 -0.55 9.17
CA SER A 225 -1.86 -1.50 8.07
C SER A 225 -0.44 -2.08 8.06
N ALA A 226 0.52 -1.42 8.71
CA ALA A 226 1.87 -1.93 8.94
C ALA A 226 2.01 -2.75 10.24
N GLY A 227 0.91 -2.96 11.00
CA GLY A 227 0.86 -3.77 12.20
C GLY A 227 1.16 -3.02 13.50
N TYR A 228 1.12 -1.68 13.52
CA TYR A 228 1.21 -0.90 14.75
C TYR A 228 -0.16 -0.74 15.40
N ASP A 229 -0.18 -0.73 16.74
CA ASP A 229 -1.38 -0.35 17.49
C ASP A 229 -1.53 1.18 17.43
N THR A 230 -2.60 1.64 16.80
CA THR A 230 -2.93 3.06 16.68
C THR A 230 -4.04 3.49 17.62
N SER A 231 -4.72 2.54 18.26
CA SER A 231 -5.94 2.80 19.09
C SER A 231 -5.66 3.74 20.25
N TYR A 232 -4.52 3.56 20.92
CA TYR A 232 -4.15 4.42 22.03
C TYR A 232 -3.99 5.87 21.61
N ARG A 233 -3.20 6.14 20.55
CA ARG A 233 -2.96 7.51 20.09
C ARG A 233 -4.22 8.16 19.50
N ALA A 234 -5.02 7.41 18.78
CA ALA A 234 -6.31 7.89 18.28
C ALA A 234 -7.22 8.30 19.45
N GLY A 235 -7.33 7.48 20.48
CA GLY A 235 -8.08 7.82 21.69
C GLY A 235 -7.57 9.07 22.42
N GLN A 236 -6.24 9.25 22.50
CA GLN A 236 -5.68 10.47 23.11
C GLN A 236 -5.92 11.71 22.23
N ALA A 237 -5.86 11.58 20.90
CA ALA A 237 -6.19 12.68 19.99
C ALA A 237 -7.65 13.11 20.16
N VAL A 238 -8.60 12.17 20.19
CA VAL A 238 -10.02 12.46 20.47
C VAL A 238 -10.16 13.19 21.80
N LEU A 239 -9.56 12.68 22.88
CA LEU A 239 -9.62 13.29 24.19
C LEU A 239 -9.12 14.75 24.18
N ILE A 240 -7.99 15.02 23.51
CA ILE A 240 -7.42 16.38 23.44
C ILE A 240 -8.35 17.34 22.70
N TYR A 241 -8.97 16.90 21.61
CA TYR A 241 -9.84 17.76 20.83
C TYR A 241 -11.26 17.94 21.40
N THR A 242 -11.73 17.01 22.25
CA THR A 242 -13.14 17.01 22.69
C THR A 242 -13.34 17.27 24.18
N THR A 243 -12.27 17.29 25.00
CA THR A 243 -12.40 17.54 26.42
C THR A 243 -12.84 18.99 26.73
N ASP A 244 -13.68 19.15 27.72
CA ASP A 244 -14.08 20.43 28.28
C ASP A 244 -13.33 20.78 29.61
N ASP A 245 -12.39 19.91 30.01
CA ASP A 245 -11.55 20.11 31.21
C ASP A 245 -10.14 20.60 30.83
N PRO A 246 -9.77 21.87 31.07
CA PRO A 246 -8.44 22.41 30.73
C PRO A 246 -7.28 21.70 31.45
N GLU A 247 -7.50 21.17 32.67
CA GLU A 247 -6.44 20.49 33.40
C GLU A 247 -6.19 19.08 32.85
N LEU A 248 -7.23 18.39 32.43
CA LEU A 248 -7.11 17.12 31.70
C LEU A 248 -6.43 17.33 30.37
N LEU A 249 -6.77 18.40 29.62
CA LEU A 249 -6.11 18.78 28.38
C LEU A 249 -4.60 18.95 28.58
N LYS A 250 -4.19 19.78 29.56
CA LYS A 250 -2.77 20.02 29.87
C LYS A 250 -2.04 18.74 30.27
N ALA A 251 -2.66 17.92 31.11
CA ALA A 251 -2.08 16.67 31.59
C ALA A 251 -1.82 15.71 30.41
N THR A 252 -2.79 15.54 29.53
CA THR A 252 -2.71 14.65 28.36
C THR A 252 -1.68 15.13 27.35
N VAL A 253 -1.71 16.40 26.98
CA VAL A 253 -0.75 17.02 26.05
C VAL A 253 0.68 16.85 26.54
N LYS A 254 0.91 17.10 27.85
CA LYS A 254 2.23 16.93 28.49
C LYS A 254 2.66 15.46 28.53
N GLN A 255 1.76 14.55 28.84
CA GLN A 255 2.03 13.11 28.86
C GLN A 255 2.47 12.61 27.48
N GLU A 256 1.76 13.03 26.43
CA GLU A 256 2.00 12.64 25.05
C GLU A 256 3.12 13.43 24.37
N LYS A 257 3.68 14.44 25.06
CA LYS A 257 4.76 15.31 24.57
C LYS A 257 4.42 16.02 23.25
N ILE A 258 3.16 16.39 23.09
CA ILE A 258 2.70 17.17 21.94
C ILE A 258 3.23 18.60 22.11
N THR A 259 3.81 19.14 21.06
CA THR A 259 4.42 20.48 21.05
C THR A 259 3.51 21.50 20.39
N TYR A 260 2.71 21.07 19.43
CA TYR A 260 1.75 21.91 18.71
C TYR A 260 0.45 21.16 18.48
N ILE A 261 -0.67 21.89 18.57
CA ILE A 261 -2.01 21.39 18.21
C ILE A 261 -2.49 22.17 16.99
N LEU A 262 -2.76 21.48 15.90
CA LEU A 262 -3.39 22.06 14.72
C LEU A 262 -4.90 21.85 14.82
N PHE A 263 -5.65 22.94 14.67
CA PHE A 263 -7.09 22.93 14.57
C PHE A 263 -7.52 23.31 13.16
N GLU A 264 -8.42 22.55 12.57
CA GLU A 264 -9.02 22.82 11.25
C GLU A 264 -10.50 23.14 11.44
N GLU A 265 -10.99 24.16 10.76
CA GLU A 265 -12.40 24.56 10.84
C GLU A 265 -13.31 23.41 10.38
N ASP A 266 -14.44 23.23 11.04
CA ASP A 266 -15.43 22.17 10.80
C ASP A 266 -14.92 20.74 11.04
N MET A 267 -13.80 20.56 11.77
CA MET A 267 -13.36 19.23 12.16
C MET A 267 -14.27 18.59 13.21
N GLU A 268 -14.57 17.31 13.03
CA GLU A 268 -15.33 16.49 13.95
C GLU A 268 -14.58 15.18 14.24
N PHE A 269 -14.69 14.70 15.49
CA PHE A 269 -14.20 13.37 15.85
C PHE A 269 -15.37 12.49 16.30
N GLU A 270 -15.62 11.38 15.61
CA GLU A 270 -16.64 10.39 15.97
C GLU A 270 -18.00 11.01 16.32
N GLN A 271 -18.43 12.05 15.59
CA GLN A 271 -19.65 12.83 15.82
C GLN A 271 -19.61 13.68 17.12
N GLN A 272 -18.44 13.89 17.71
CA GLN A 272 -18.25 14.81 18.84
C GLN A 272 -17.74 16.16 18.33
N GLU A 273 -18.30 17.22 18.88
CA GLU A 273 -17.87 18.59 18.60
C GLU A 273 -16.49 18.85 19.22
N CYS A 274 -15.57 19.41 18.43
CA CYS A 274 -14.25 19.77 18.92
C CYS A 274 -14.28 21.07 19.74
N ARG A 275 -13.58 21.07 20.85
CA ARG A 275 -13.56 22.16 21.83
C ARG A 275 -12.37 23.10 21.60
N GLU A 276 -12.38 23.81 20.46
CA GLU A 276 -11.34 24.80 20.20
C GLU A 276 -11.29 25.92 21.24
N ASP A 277 -12.44 26.28 21.83
CA ASP A 277 -12.55 27.27 22.87
C ASP A 277 -11.63 26.93 24.06
N ILE A 278 -11.62 25.69 24.51
CA ILE A 278 -10.77 25.21 25.62
C ILE A 278 -9.29 25.20 25.24
N ILE A 279 -8.98 24.78 23.99
CA ILE A 279 -7.60 24.78 23.47
C ILE A 279 -7.07 26.23 23.45
N ARG A 280 -7.84 27.16 22.92
CA ARG A 280 -7.47 28.58 22.79
C ARG A 280 -7.34 29.29 24.14
N GLU A 281 -8.14 28.92 25.12
CA GLU A 281 -8.00 29.47 26.51
C GLU A 281 -6.77 28.91 27.22
N THR A 282 -6.32 27.73 26.83
CA THR A 282 -5.22 26.99 27.48
C THR A 282 -3.85 27.28 26.86
N TYR A 283 -3.79 27.44 25.54
CA TYR A 283 -2.55 27.55 24.76
C TYR A 283 -2.54 28.76 23.83
N PRO A 284 -1.38 29.41 23.63
CA PRO A 284 -1.26 30.57 22.75
C PRO A 284 -1.44 30.15 21.26
N LEU A 285 -2.19 30.95 20.53
CA LEU A 285 -2.31 30.84 19.09
C LEU A 285 -1.03 31.40 18.44
N VAL A 286 -0.32 30.59 17.65
CA VAL A 286 0.96 30.93 17.02
C VAL A 286 0.89 31.05 15.52
N TYR A 287 -0.13 30.48 14.88
CA TYR A 287 -0.35 30.57 13.45
C TYR A 287 -1.84 30.55 13.11
N THR A 288 -2.21 31.30 12.07
CA THR A 288 -3.52 31.24 11.42
C THR A 288 -3.31 31.30 9.91
N SER A 289 -3.94 30.37 9.15
CA SER A 289 -3.90 30.41 7.69
C SER A 289 -4.58 31.66 7.13
N GLU A 290 -4.26 32.03 5.89
CA GLU A 290 -4.79 33.24 5.24
C GLU A 290 -6.32 33.24 5.14
N ASP A 291 -6.93 32.06 4.95
CA ASP A 291 -8.38 31.84 4.94
C ASP A 291 -9.00 31.69 6.32
N GLY A 292 -8.19 31.67 7.39
CA GLY A 292 -8.60 31.49 8.78
C GLY A 292 -9.00 30.05 9.17
N ARG A 293 -8.95 29.11 8.24
CA ARG A 293 -9.45 27.73 8.48
C ARG A 293 -8.52 26.86 9.31
N ILE A 294 -7.21 27.11 9.23
CA ILE A 294 -6.20 26.35 9.97
C ILE A 294 -5.59 27.25 11.03
N ARG A 295 -5.58 26.79 12.26
CA ARG A 295 -5.00 27.46 13.41
C ARG A 295 -4.06 26.50 14.14
N ILE A 296 -2.91 27.01 14.62
CA ILE A 296 -1.92 26.22 15.37
C ILE A 296 -1.70 26.87 16.72
N TYR A 297 -1.74 26.05 17.75
CA TYR A 297 -1.52 26.40 19.15
C TYR A 297 -0.23 25.75 19.62
N GLU A 298 0.64 26.53 20.34
CA GLU A 298 1.87 26.01 20.96
C GLU A 298 1.57 25.55 22.39
N THR A 299 2.05 24.36 22.80
CA THR A 299 1.68 23.71 24.07
C THR A 299 2.78 23.80 25.14
#